data_72d680e792f8eac9a3e45d0cd2db8be7
#
_entry.id   72d680e792f8eac9a3e45d0cd2db8be7
#
_cell.length_a   1.000
_cell.length_b   1.000
_cell.length_c   1.000
_cell.angle_alpha   90.00
_cell.angle_beta   90.00
_cell.angle_gamma   90.00
#
_symmetry.space_group_name_H-M   'P 1'
#
loop_
_entity.id
_entity.type
_entity.pdbx_description
1 polymer ?
#
loop_
_entity_poly.entity_id
_entity_poly.type
_entity_poly.pdbx_seq_one_letter_code
_entity_poly.pdbx_strand_id
1 'polypeptide(L)'
;MGLIADIERASNHDGPGLRSVVFFKGCPLACKWCHNPECISFQPQTLFYPEKCIGCGQCKNGCYSGARVLCGREMTVDAVLEQLLQDAAYYQNSGGGVTFSGGEPQAQPEFLNALLTVCKARGIHTAIETAMPVYYPEILKKADLLLVDLKIWDDALHRE
;
A
#
# COMPACT_ATOMS: atom_id res chain seq x y z
N MET A 1 4.26 0.81 14.48
CA MET A 1 4.39 -0.24 13.47
C MET A 1 3.09 -0.31 12.69
N GLY A 2 3.14 -0.73 11.44
CA GLY A 2 1.98 -0.93 10.59
C GLY A 2 2.09 -2.22 9.79
N LEU A 3 0.94 -2.74 9.36
CA LEU A 3 0.85 -3.95 8.56
C LEU A 3 0.88 -3.58 7.08
N ILE A 4 1.94 -3.98 6.38
CA ILE A 4 2.20 -3.69 4.98
C ILE A 4 2.10 -4.97 4.16
N ALA A 5 1.36 -4.92 3.06
CA ALA A 5 1.22 -6.04 2.12
C ALA A 5 2.47 -6.15 1.24
N ASP A 6 2.87 -5.04 0.63
CA ASP A 6 4.04 -4.97 -0.26
C ASP A 6 4.56 -3.53 -0.41
N ILE A 7 5.75 -3.38 -0.97
CA ILE A 7 6.31 -2.11 -1.41
C ILE A 7 6.79 -2.30 -2.86
N GLU A 8 6.04 -1.75 -3.80
CA GLU A 8 6.39 -1.74 -5.21
C GLU A 8 7.29 -0.56 -5.52
N ARG A 9 8.34 -0.80 -6.30
CA ARG A 9 9.32 0.23 -6.68
C ARG A 9 9.15 0.61 -8.15
N ALA A 10 9.41 1.88 -8.45
CA ALA A 10 9.43 2.42 -9.80
C ALA A 10 8.10 2.31 -10.56
N SER A 11 6.95 2.42 -9.87
CA SER A 11 5.65 2.55 -10.52
C SER A 11 5.53 3.90 -11.26
N ASN A 12 4.86 3.88 -12.40
CA ASN A 12 4.52 5.06 -13.20
C ASN A 12 3.00 5.25 -13.36
N HIS A 13 2.19 4.51 -12.60
CA HIS A 13 0.72 4.51 -12.67
C HIS A 13 0.04 5.15 -11.47
N ASP A 14 0.75 5.34 -10.36
CA ASP A 14 0.20 5.71 -9.06
C ASP A 14 0.44 7.19 -8.71
N GLY A 15 0.37 8.05 -9.73
CA GLY A 15 0.56 9.48 -9.62
C GLY A 15 1.70 10.01 -10.52
N PRO A 16 2.07 11.29 -10.40
CA PRO A 16 3.08 11.90 -11.26
C PRO A 16 4.49 11.38 -10.98
N GLY A 17 5.28 11.22 -12.04
CA GLY A 17 6.67 10.78 -11.99
C GLY A 17 6.83 9.30 -11.62
N LEU A 18 8.07 8.87 -11.35
CA LEU A 18 8.35 7.52 -10.84
C LEU A 18 8.12 7.49 -9.32
N ARG A 19 7.39 6.50 -8.86
CA ARG A 19 6.98 6.40 -7.46
C ARG A 19 7.28 5.04 -6.86
N SER A 20 7.51 5.01 -5.56
CA SER A 20 7.36 3.78 -4.81
C SER A 20 5.96 3.75 -4.19
N VAL A 21 5.29 2.61 -4.30
CA VAL A 21 3.94 2.42 -3.77
C VAL A 21 4.03 1.54 -2.53
N VAL A 22 3.54 2.04 -1.41
CA VAL A 22 3.43 1.30 -0.15
C VAL A 22 2.01 0.77 -0.04
N PHE A 23 1.84 -0.53 -0.21
CA PHE A 23 0.53 -1.18 -0.11
C PHE A 23 0.23 -1.54 1.35
N PHE A 24 -0.66 -0.79 1.95
CA PHE A 24 -1.18 -1.07 3.29
C PHE A 24 -2.06 -2.32 3.26
N LYS A 25 -2.02 -3.10 4.32
CA LYS A 25 -2.90 -4.25 4.49
C LYS A 25 -3.99 -3.95 5.50
N GLY A 26 -5.23 -4.28 5.12
CA GLY A 26 -6.45 -3.95 5.83
C GLY A 26 -7.28 -2.92 5.07
N CYS A 27 -8.52 -3.28 4.76
CA CYS A 27 -9.51 -2.41 4.14
C CYS A 27 -10.88 -2.69 4.76
N PRO A 28 -11.63 -1.68 5.22
CA PRO A 28 -12.98 -1.89 5.74
C PRO A 28 -14.01 -2.17 4.63
N LEU A 29 -13.63 -1.97 3.36
CA LEU A 29 -14.46 -2.27 2.19
C LEU A 29 -14.22 -3.69 1.70
N ALA A 30 -15.25 -4.28 1.06
CA ALA A 30 -15.20 -5.60 0.44
C ALA A 30 -15.70 -5.52 -1.02
N CYS A 31 -15.14 -4.61 -1.79
CA CYS A 31 -15.53 -4.39 -3.19
C CYS A 31 -15.42 -5.67 -4.01
N LYS A 32 -16.47 -6.06 -4.72
CA LYS A 32 -16.49 -7.26 -5.59
C LYS A 32 -15.47 -7.19 -6.73
N TRP A 33 -15.06 -5.98 -7.12
CA TRP A 33 -14.07 -5.69 -8.16
C TRP A 33 -12.73 -5.20 -7.60
N CYS A 34 -12.41 -5.55 -6.34
CA CYS A 34 -11.18 -5.11 -5.71
C CYS A 34 -9.96 -5.48 -6.57
N HIS A 35 -9.10 -4.50 -6.86
CA HIS A 35 -7.87 -4.72 -7.60
C HIS A 35 -6.82 -5.46 -6.78
N ASN A 36 -6.79 -5.22 -5.47
CA ASN A 36 -5.84 -5.81 -4.53
C ASN A 36 -6.56 -6.59 -3.40
N PRO A 37 -7.25 -7.71 -3.73
CA PRO A 37 -8.05 -8.43 -2.75
C PRO A 37 -7.22 -9.01 -1.61
N GLU A 38 -5.93 -9.25 -1.83
CA GLU A 38 -4.96 -9.67 -0.80
C GLU A 38 -4.73 -8.61 0.27
N CYS A 39 -5.04 -7.34 -0.03
CA CYS A 39 -4.91 -6.23 0.91
C CYS A 39 -6.16 -6.01 1.79
N ILE A 40 -7.27 -6.73 1.56
CA ILE A 40 -8.53 -6.52 2.32
C ILE A 40 -8.37 -6.96 3.78
N SER A 41 -7.81 -8.14 4.03
CA SER A 41 -7.68 -8.68 5.39
C SER A 41 -6.75 -7.84 6.27
N PHE A 42 -7.16 -7.61 7.51
CA PHE A 42 -6.36 -6.97 8.56
C PHE A 42 -5.36 -7.93 9.22
N GLN A 43 -5.20 -9.13 8.69
CA GLN A 43 -4.28 -10.13 9.22
C GLN A 43 -3.31 -10.59 8.12
N PRO A 44 -2.07 -10.97 8.48
CA PRO A 44 -1.17 -11.64 7.55
C PRO A 44 -1.82 -12.90 6.96
N GLN A 45 -1.59 -13.14 5.68
CA GLN A 45 -2.14 -14.29 4.95
C GLN A 45 -1.07 -14.91 4.07
N THR A 46 -1.12 -16.23 3.92
CA THR A 46 -0.30 -16.91 2.91
C THR A 46 -1.09 -16.99 1.61
N LEU A 47 -0.62 -16.31 0.58
CA LEU A 47 -1.12 -16.43 -0.78
C LEU A 47 -0.56 -17.69 -1.43
N PHE A 48 -1.36 -18.35 -2.26
CA PHE A 48 -0.93 -19.53 -3.00
C PHE A 48 -1.16 -19.35 -4.50
N TYR A 49 -0.09 -19.49 -5.27
CA TYR A 49 -0.06 -19.40 -6.73
C TYR A 49 0.17 -20.81 -7.31
N PRO A 50 -0.91 -21.53 -7.69
CA PRO A 50 -0.81 -22.92 -8.15
C PRO A 50 0.12 -23.09 -9.36
N GLU A 51 0.15 -22.09 -10.25
CA GLU A 51 0.97 -22.07 -11.46
C GLU A 51 2.48 -22.05 -11.20
N LYS A 52 2.89 -21.59 -10.00
CA LYS A 52 4.29 -21.58 -9.56
C LYS A 52 4.67 -22.82 -8.76
N CYS A 53 3.69 -23.68 -8.43
CA CYS A 53 3.94 -24.83 -7.54
C CYS A 53 4.62 -25.97 -8.30
N ILE A 54 5.83 -26.33 -7.88
CA ILE A 54 6.62 -27.45 -8.44
C ILE A 54 6.37 -28.79 -7.74
N GLY A 55 5.43 -28.87 -6.81
CA GLY A 55 5.06 -30.11 -6.10
C GLY A 55 6.14 -30.69 -5.16
N CYS A 56 7.12 -29.90 -4.74
CA CYS A 56 8.26 -30.39 -3.94
C CYS A 56 7.93 -30.84 -2.50
N GLY A 57 6.72 -30.56 -1.99
CA GLY A 57 6.27 -30.94 -0.64
C GLY A 57 6.92 -30.17 0.53
N GLN A 58 7.82 -29.22 0.27
CA GLN A 58 8.60 -28.51 1.30
C GLN A 58 7.94 -27.23 1.84
N CYS A 59 6.61 -27.14 1.78
CA CYS A 59 5.86 -25.91 2.10
C CYS A 59 6.08 -25.37 3.53
N LYS A 60 6.50 -26.22 4.48
CA LYS A 60 6.76 -25.84 5.88
C LYS A 60 8.07 -25.07 6.06
N ASN A 61 9.04 -25.24 5.15
CA ASN A 61 10.40 -24.69 5.23
C ASN A 61 10.59 -23.45 4.35
N GLY A 62 9.50 -22.90 3.85
CA GLY A 62 9.51 -21.83 2.85
C GLY A 62 9.28 -22.37 1.43
N CYS A 63 8.84 -21.51 0.53
CA CYS A 63 8.53 -21.91 -0.84
C CYS A 63 9.56 -21.32 -1.81
N TYR A 64 10.50 -22.15 -2.25
CA TYR A 64 11.57 -21.74 -3.18
C TYR A 64 11.07 -21.31 -4.56
N SER A 65 9.93 -21.86 -5.01
CA SER A 65 9.33 -21.49 -6.30
C SER A 65 8.48 -20.21 -6.24
N GLY A 66 8.30 -19.63 -5.04
CA GLY A 66 7.41 -18.47 -4.86
C GLY A 66 5.93 -18.79 -5.00
N ALA A 67 5.53 -20.08 -5.00
CA ALA A 67 4.13 -20.47 -5.05
C ALA A 67 3.36 -20.14 -3.76
N ARG A 68 4.07 -20.00 -2.64
CA ARG A 68 3.50 -19.53 -1.35
C ARG A 68 4.24 -18.30 -0.90
N VAL A 69 3.53 -17.19 -0.74
CA VAL A 69 4.07 -15.89 -0.34
C VAL A 69 3.28 -15.37 0.85
N LEU A 70 3.98 -14.91 1.88
CA LEU A 70 3.36 -14.22 2.99
C LEU A 70 3.00 -12.79 2.54
N CYS A 71 1.71 -12.47 2.54
CA CYS A 71 1.18 -11.13 2.36
C CYS A 71 0.80 -10.53 3.72
N GLY A 72 1.38 -9.41 4.03
CA GLY A 72 1.22 -8.72 5.31
C GLY A 72 2.40 -8.98 6.26
N ARG A 73 3.25 -7.96 6.41
CA ARG A 73 4.37 -7.93 7.35
C ARG A 73 4.25 -6.69 8.22
N GLU A 74 4.45 -6.86 9.52
CA GLU A 74 4.60 -5.72 10.41
C GLU A 74 5.92 -5.00 10.12
N MET A 75 5.85 -3.71 9.85
CA MET A 75 7.02 -2.89 9.56
C MET A 75 7.03 -1.64 10.45
N THR A 76 8.23 -1.24 10.86
CA THR A 76 8.43 0.05 11.50
C THR A 76 8.46 1.17 10.47
N VAL A 77 8.24 2.41 10.89
CA VAL A 77 8.37 3.59 10.02
C VAL A 77 9.78 3.67 9.42
N ASP A 78 10.80 3.38 10.22
CA ASP A 78 12.19 3.43 9.77
C ASP A 78 12.49 2.35 8.72
N ALA A 79 11.96 1.13 8.90
CA ALA A 79 12.14 0.04 7.93
C ALA A 79 11.47 0.34 6.58
N VAL A 80 10.30 0.99 6.58
CA VAL A 80 9.66 1.46 5.34
C VAL A 80 10.48 2.58 4.73
N LEU A 81 10.86 3.59 5.52
CA LEU A 81 11.63 4.74 5.04
C LEU A 81 12.97 4.32 4.43
N GLU A 82 13.67 3.36 5.02
CA GLU A 82 14.93 2.82 4.49
C GLU A 82 14.76 2.27 3.06
N GLN A 83 13.67 1.54 2.81
CA GLN A 83 13.37 1.04 1.47
C GLN A 83 13.03 2.18 0.50
N LEU A 84 12.23 3.16 0.93
CA LEU A 84 11.84 4.30 0.10
C LEU A 84 13.04 5.17 -0.30
N LEU A 85 13.99 5.34 0.59
CA LEU A 85 15.20 6.16 0.33
C LEU A 85 16.12 5.56 -0.74
N GLN A 86 16.02 4.27 -1.03
CA GLN A 86 16.77 3.65 -2.13
C GLN A 86 16.38 4.23 -3.49
N ASP A 87 15.17 4.78 -3.61
CA ASP A 87 14.63 5.34 -4.85
C ASP A 87 14.63 6.89 -4.87
N ALA A 88 15.24 7.54 -3.87
CA ALA A 88 15.21 9.00 -3.73
C ALA A 88 15.70 9.75 -4.98
N ALA A 89 16.72 9.23 -5.68
CA ALA A 89 17.22 9.82 -6.92
C ALA A 89 16.19 9.77 -8.05
N TYR A 90 15.38 8.69 -8.12
CA TYR A 90 14.31 8.58 -9.11
C TYR A 90 13.19 9.58 -8.85
N TYR A 91 12.83 9.78 -7.57
CA TYR A 91 11.81 10.78 -7.20
C TYR A 91 12.23 12.19 -7.63
N GLN A 92 13.47 12.57 -7.31
CA GLN A 92 14.01 13.89 -7.65
C GLN A 92 14.06 14.13 -9.17
N ASN A 93 14.53 13.14 -9.93
CA ASN A 93 14.72 13.28 -11.37
C ASN A 93 13.41 13.24 -12.16
N SER A 94 12.37 12.57 -11.66
CA SER A 94 11.10 12.40 -12.36
C SER A 94 9.99 13.33 -11.86
N GLY A 95 10.19 14.04 -10.75
CA GLY A 95 9.12 14.73 -10.03
C GLY A 95 8.13 13.78 -9.36
N GLY A 96 8.57 12.54 -9.10
CA GLY A 96 7.81 11.50 -8.45
C GLY A 96 7.87 11.56 -6.92
N GLY A 97 7.73 10.40 -6.28
CA GLY A 97 7.75 10.29 -4.82
C GLY A 97 7.19 8.99 -4.30
N VAL A 98 6.40 9.06 -3.25
CA VAL A 98 5.79 7.88 -2.62
C VAL A 98 4.27 7.98 -2.70
N THR A 99 3.62 6.85 -2.99
CA THR A 99 2.17 6.71 -2.90
C THR A 99 1.82 5.68 -1.83
N PHE A 100 0.96 6.06 -0.92
CA PHE A 100 0.38 5.17 0.08
C PHE A 100 -0.97 4.67 -0.44
N SER A 101 -1.07 3.37 -0.69
CA SER A 101 -2.18 2.68 -1.33
C SER A 101 -2.43 1.30 -0.70
N GLY A 102 -2.95 0.33 -1.43
CA GLY A 102 -3.14 -1.06 -1.04
C GLY A 102 -4.56 -1.41 -0.68
N GLY A 103 -4.82 -1.68 0.61
CA GLY A 103 -6.17 -1.76 1.17
C GLY A 103 -6.73 -0.35 1.36
N GLU A 104 -6.74 0.12 2.60
CA GLU A 104 -7.08 1.52 2.90
C GLU A 104 -6.00 2.09 3.84
N PRO A 105 -5.17 3.03 3.37
CA PRO A 105 -4.12 3.61 4.20
C PRO A 105 -4.64 4.27 5.48
N GLN A 106 -5.82 4.90 5.40
CA GLN A 106 -6.45 5.54 6.56
C GLN A 106 -6.99 4.53 7.59
N ALA A 107 -7.03 3.23 7.28
CA ALA A 107 -7.36 2.19 8.28
C ALA A 107 -6.22 1.98 9.31
N GLN A 108 -5.02 2.54 9.05
CA GLN A 108 -3.88 2.55 9.97
C GLN A 108 -3.41 4.01 10.19
N PRO A 109 -4.23 4.88 10.80
CA PRO A 109 -4.03 6.33 10.75
C PRO A 109 -2.74 6.80 11.42
N GLU A 110 -2.36 6.23 12.56
CA GLU A 110 -1.13 6.61 13.27
C GLU A 110 0.11 6.27 12.46
N PHE A 111 0.11 5.11 11.80
CA PHE A 111 1.23 4.66 10.99
C PHE A 111 1.36 5.49 9.70
N LEU A 112 0.24 5.74 9.02
CA LEU A 112 0.19 6.60 7.84
C LEU A 112 0.68 8.02 8.19
N ASN A 113 0.19 8.58 9.31
CA ASN A 113 0.60 9.91 9.78
C ASN A 113 2.10 10.00 10.04
N ALA A 114 2.68 8.97 10.65
CA ALA A 114 4.11 8.91 10.91
C ALA A 114 4.93 8.85 9.61
N LEU A 115 4.52 8.01 8.64
CA LEU A 115 5.17 7.90 7.32
C LEU A 115 5.11 9.23 6.55
N LEU A 116 3.95 9.88 6.49
CA LEU A 116 3.82 11.20 5.86
C LEU A 116 4.76 12.22 6.49
N THR A 117 4.87 12.21 7.82
CA THR A 117 5.72 13.14 8.55
C THR A 117 7.20 12.94 8.22
N VAL A 118 7.69 11.69 8.21
CA VAL A 118 9.10 11.42 7.89
C VAL A 118 9.43 11.63 6.42
N CYS A 119 8.51 11.31 5.50
CA CYS A 119 8.67 11.60 4.07
C CYS A 119 8.79 13.11 3.83
N LYS A 120 7.91 13.90 4.43
CA LYS A 120 7.94 15.36 4.34
C LYS A 120 9.24 15.95 4.87
N ALA A 121 9.74 15.43 6.00
CA ALA A 121 11.02 15.87 6.58
C ALA A 121 12.22 15.56 5.67
N ARG A 122 12.08 14.62 4.72
CA ARG A 122 13.11 14.26 3.73
C ARG A 122 12.87 14.92 2.37
N GLY A 123 11.86 15.78 2.24
CA GLY A 123 11.50 16.44 0.97
C GLY A 123 10.95 15.46 -0.09
N ILE A 124 10.41 14.31 0.33
CA ILE A 124 9.79 13.34 -0.55
C ILE A 124 8.33 13.73 -0.76
N HIS A 125 7.94 13.92 -2.03
CA HIS A 125 6.54 14.16 -2.42
C HIS A 125 5.69 12.92 -2.10
N THR A 126 4.54 13.13 -1.47
CA THR A 126 3.66 12.06 -1.01
C THR A 126 2.29 12.14 -1.67
N ALA A 127 1.75 10.98 -2.06
CA ALA A 127 0.37 10.81 -2.46
C ALA A 127 -0.33 9.79 -1.54
N ILE A 128 -1.64 9.96 -1.36
CA ILE A 128 -2.51 8.96 -0.74
C ILE A 128 -3.56 8.56 -1.76
N GLU A 129 -3.66 7.27 -2.04
CA GLU A 129 -4.75 6.67 -2.81
C GLU A 129 -5.77 6.08 -1.83
N THR A 130 -7.02 6.53 -1.91
CA THR A 130 -8.05 6.18 -0.94
C THR A 130 -9.44 6.22 -1.56
N ALA A 131 -10.32 5.31 -1.15
CA ALA A 131 -11.75 5.39 -1.41
C ALA A 131 -12.52 6.17 -0.32
N MET A 132 -11.81 6.70 0.67
CA MET A 132 -12.35 7.45 1.81
C MET A 132 -13.45 6.75 2.62
N PRO A 133 -13.36 5.44 2.89
CA PRO A 133 -14.33 4.76 3.78
C PRO A 133 -14.21 5.23 5.23
N VAL A 134 -13.07 5.80 5.58
CA VAL A 134 -12.79 6.51 6.83
C VAL A 134 -12.18 7.87 6.49
N TYR A 135 -12.35 8.87 7.35
CA TYR A 135 -11.95 10.23 7.02
C TYR A 135 -11.20 10.89 8.18
N TYR A 136 -9.89 11.08 7.97
CA TYR A 136 -9.00 11.78 8.90
C TYR A 136 -8.39 13.03 8.23
N PRO A 137 -9.11 14.17 8.24
CA PRO A 137 -8.70 15.37 7.50
C PRO A 137 -7.32 15.89 7.90
N GLU A 138 -6.93 15.75 9.16
CA GLU A 138 -5.64 16.22 9.64
C GLU A 138 -4.45 15.35 9.15
N ILE A 139 -4.72 14.10 8.74
CA ILE A 139 -3.73 13.23 8.10
C ILE A 139 -3.68 13.54 6.60
N LEU A 140 -4.84 13.61 5.95
CA LEU A 140 -4.94 13.86 4.51
C LEU A 140 -4.29 15.17 4.09
N LYS A 141 -4.42 16.24 4.88
CA LYS A 141 -3.78 17.55 4.63
C LYS A 141 -2.24 17.50 4.61
N LYS A 142 -1.62 16.44 5.10
CA LYS A 142 -0.15 16.30 5.09
C LYS A 142 0.38 15.76 3.77
N ALA A 143 -0.45 15.07 3.00
CA ALA A 143 -0.09 14.59 1.68
C ALA A 143 -0.07 15.74 0.67
N ASP A 144 0.82 15.65 -0.31
CA ASP A 144 0.94 16.62 -1.39
C ASP A 144 -0.11 16.37 -2.48
N LEU A 145 -0.61 15.13 -2.59
CA LEU A 145 -1.60 14.72 -3.58
C LEU A 145 -2.57 13.71 -2.97
N LEU A 146 -3.86 13.83 -3.33
CA LEU A 146 -4.88 12.83 -3.04
C LEU A 146 -5.39 12.23 -4.35
N LEU A 147 -5.31 10.91 -4.47
CA LEU A 147 -5.91 10.11 -5.53
C LEU A 147 -7.16 9.46 -4.95
N VAL A 148 -8.32 10.04 -5.26
CA VAL A 148 -9.59 9.60 -4.67
C VAL A 148 -10.33 8.70 -5.65
N ASP A 149 -10.63 7.50 -5.23
CA ASP A 149 -11.35 6.51 -6.01
C ASP A 149 -12.84 6.50 -5.62
N LEU A 150 -13.67 7.07 -6.45
CA LEU A 150 -15.11 7.02 -6.31
C LEU A 150 -15.65 5.66 -6.77
N LYS A 151 -15.88 4.75 -5.84
CA LYS A 151 -16.24 3.35 -6.12
C LYS A 151 -17.62 3.20 -6.79
N ILE A 152 -18.60 4.02 -6.40
CA ILE A 152 -19.96 3.98 -6.95
C ILE A 152 -20.48 5.42 -7.00
N TRP A 153 -21.12 5.78 -8.13
CA TRP A 153 -21.72 7.11 -8.32
C TRP A 153 -23.11 7.21 -7.70
N ASP A 154 -23.88 6.12 -7.69
CA ASP A 154 -25.22 6.07 -7.16
C ASP A 154 -25.21 6.03 -5.63
N ASP A 155 -25.92 6.98 -5.00
CA ASP A 155 -25.90 7.18 -3.55
C ASP A 155 -26.56 6.02 -2.78
N ALA A 156 -27.57 5.36 -3.37
CA ALA A 156 -28.25 4.21 -2.77
C ALA A 156 -27.35 2.96 -2.79
N LEU A 157 -26.72 2.70 -3.93
CA LEU A 157 -25.78 1.59 -4.10
C LEU A 157 -24.47 1.79 -3.32
N HIS A 158 -24.10 3.05 -3.05
CA HIS A 158 -22.88 3.34 -2.27
C HIS A 158 -23.03 3.04 -0.78
N ARG A 159 -24.29 2.88 -0.30
CA ARG A 159 -24.61 2.59 1.10
C ARG A 159 -24.83 1.09 1.39
N GLU A 160 -24.90 0.26 0.37
CA GLU A 160 -24.98 -1.20 0.45
C GLU A 160 -23.59 -1.85 0.60
#